data_7f9ec529d3e47b973a32e68e47c93827
#
_entry.id   7f9ec529d3e47b973a32e68e47c93827
#
_cell.length_a   1.000
_cell.length_b   1.000
_cell.length_c   1.000
_cell.angle_alpha   90.00
_cell.angle_beta   90.00
_cell.angle_gamma   90.00
#
_symmetry.space_group_name_H-M   'P 1'
#
loop_
_entity.id
_entity.type
_entity.pdbx_description
1 polymer ?
#
loop_
_entity_poly.entity_id
_entity_poly.type
_entity_poly.pdbx_seq_one_letter_code
_entity_poly.pdbx_strand_id
1 'polypeptide(L)'
;EQLAIDQLKEIYGCEFANVQPHCGANANTAIYLAFLNPGDTILGMDLASGGHLSHGSKPNISGKIYNAHYYGVDENGWLDYDEIYNIATQTQPKMIIAGASAYPRIIDFAKFKEIANEVNAYLLVDMAHYSGLIAGGAYPNPLPYADFVTSTTHKTLRGPRGGIILWNNPDYTKKINSAIFPGTQGGPLMNIIAAKAQAFLEANTLEFKEYTKQVVLNAKAMCKMFLLQGVKIQTSGTDSHIILVDLSDSKYSGREAANLLEENGITVNKNGIPNDPRSFVETSGIRIGTAAETTRGLKEKDFKNIAFKICSILNMTA
;
A
#
# COMPACT_ATOMS: atom_id res chain seq x y z
N GLU A 1 2.06 -21.86 13.91
CA GLU A 1 1.26 -21.28 12.83
C GLU A 1 -0.12 -20.86 13.33
N GLN A 2 -0.85 -21.73 14.06
CA GLN A 2 -2.19 -21.41 14.55
C GLN A 2 -2.21 -20.13 15.40
N LEU A 3 -1.26 -19.92 16.28
CA LEU A 3 -1.15 -18.68 17.07
C LEU A 3 -1.10 -17.43 16.18
N ALA A 4 -0.35 -17.47 15.08
CA ALA A 4 -0.27 -16.34 14.14
C ALA A 4 -1.62 -16.09 13.43
N ILE A 5 -2.33 -17.15 13.07
CA ILE A 5 -3.67 -17.07 12.46
C ILE A 5 -4.67 -16.48 13.45
N ASP A 6 -4.68 -16.95 14.68
CA ASP A 6 -5.61 -16.50 15.73
C ASP A 6 -5.40 -15.00 16.04
N GLN A 7 -4.15 -14.55 16.12
CA GLN A 7 -3.82 -13.14 16.30
C GLN A 7 -4.29 -12.25 15.12
N LEU A 8 -4.16 -12.72 13.88
CA LEU A 8 -4.68 -11.96 12.72
C LEU A 8 -6.20 -11.84 12.74
N LYS A 9 -6.90 -12.90 13.13
CA LYS A 9 -8.36 -12.90 13.28
C LYS A 9 -8.79 -11.86 14.32
N GLU A 10 -8.07 -11.78 15.43
CA GLU A 10 -8.34 -10.81 16.50
C GLU A 10 -8.06 -9.36 16.04
N ILE A 11 -6.90 -9.12 15.39
CA ILE A 11 -6.47 -7.78 14.97
C ILE A 11 -7.38 -7.19 13.90
N TYR A 12 -7.72 -7.99 12.87
CA TYR A 12 -8.44 -7.48 11.69
C TYR A 12 -9.91 -7.85 11.67
N GLY A 13 -10.37 -8.78 12.51
CA GLY A 13 -11.76 -9.25 12.54
C GLY A 13 -12.12 -10.18 11.37
N CYS A 14 -11.14 -10.92 10.83
CA CYS A 14 -11.39 -11.88 9.75
C CYS A 14 -11.79 -13.26 10.30
N GLU A 15 -12.57 -14.02 9.51
CA GLU A 15 -12.93 -15.40 9.86
C GLU A 15 -11.81 -16.39 9.54
N PHE A 16 -11.02 -16.11 8.49
CA PHE A 16 -9.96 -16.98 8.01
C PHE A 16 -8.70 -16.19 7.66
N ALA A 17 -7.55 -16.82 7.88
CA ALA A 17 -6.25 -16.24 7.52
C ALA A 17 -5.27 -17.32 7.07
N ASN A 18 -4.36 -16.95 6.16
CA ASN A 18 -3.19 -17.76 5.78
C ASN A 18 -1.92 -16.91 5.97
N VAL A 19 -0.97 -17.44 6.73
CA VAL A 19 0.28 -16.78 7.12
C VAL A 19 1.50 -17.29 6.37
N GLN A 20 1.31 -18.22 5.42
CA GLN A 20 2.41 -18.87 4.70
C GLN A 20 3.02 -18.05 3.55
N PRO A 21 2.35 -17.03 2.92
CA PRO A 21 2.98 -16.31 1.82
C PRO A 21 4.34 -15.74 2.18
N HIS A 22 5.35 -15.96 1.30
CA HIS A 22 6.71 -15.48 1.50
C HIS A 22 6.83 -13.96 1.38
N CYS A 23 5.93 -13.33 0.63
CA CYS A 23 5.81 -11.86 0.50
C CYS A 23 4.41 -11.47 0.01
N GLY A 24 4.13 -10.17 -0.05
CA GLY A 24 2.85 -9.66 -0.57
C GLY A 24 2.59 -10.05 -2.02
N ALA A 25 3.61 -10.04 -2.88
CA ALA A 25 3.45 -10.46 -4.28
C ALA A 25 3.04 -11.95 -4.40
N ASN A 26 3.55 -12.84 -3.53
CA ASN A 26 3.10 -14.23 -3.48
C ASN A 26 1.64 -14.33 -3.02
N ALA A 27 1.24 -13.53 -2.03
CA ALA A 27 -0.15 -13.48 -1.57
C ALA A 27 -1.09 -13.07 -2.71
N ASN A 28 -0.76 -12.00 -3.44
CA ASN A 28 -1.55 -11.55 -4.60
C ASN A 28 -1.59 -12.64 -5.69
N THR A 29 -0.45 -13.22 -6.05
CA THR A 29 -0.36 -14.29 -7.07
C THR A 29 -1.20 -15.51 -6.70
N ALA A 30 -1.23 -15.89 -5.42
CA ALA A 30 -2.05 -17.01 -4.96
C ALA A 30 -3.55 -16.72 -5.11
N ILE A 31 -4.00 -15.50 -4.82
CA ILE A 31 -5.40 -15.10 -5.04
C ILE A 31 -5.74 -15.14 -6.53
N TYR A 32 -4.87 -14.61 -7.39
CA TYR A 32 -5.09 -14.67 -8.84
C TYR A 32 -5.21 -16.13 -9.33
N LEU A 33 -4.27 -16.98 -8.92
CA LEU A 33 -4.28 -18.40 -9.29
C LEU A 33 -5.52 -19.16 -8.80
N ALA A 34 -6.04 -18.79 -7.61
CA ALA A 34 -7.19 -19.45 -7.00
C ALA A 34 -8.52 -19.09 -7.69
N PHE A 35 -8.65 -17.89 -8.26
CA PHE A 35 -9.94 -17.32 -8.67
C PHE A 35 -10.01 -16.85 -10.12
N LEU A 36 -8.88 -16.81 -10.82
CA LEU A 36 -8.79 -16.35 -12.21
C LEU A 36 -8.20 -17.42 -13.12
N ASN A 37 -8.59 -17.38 -14.39
CA ASN A 37 -7.96 -18.14 -15.47
C ASN A 37 -6.98 -17.24 -16.24
N PRO A 38 -5.93 -17.80 -16.87
CA PRO A 38 -5.09 -17.04 -17.78
C PRO A 38 -5.92 -16.29 -18.83
N GLY A 39 -5.64 -15.02 -19.04
CA GLY A 39 -6.37 -14.14 -19.94
C GLY A 39 -7.59 -13.43 -19.34
N ASP A 40 -8.02 -13.79 -18.13
CA ASP A 40 -9.08 -13.03 -17.45
C ASP A 40 -8.64 -11.57 -17.25
N THR A 41 -9.61 -10.65 -17.31
CA THR A 41 -9.36 -9.23 -17.13
C THR A 41 -9.25 -8.89 -15.65
N ILE A 42 -8.22 -8.11 -15.29
CA ILE A 42 -8.04 -7.50 -13.96
C ILE A 42 -7.96 -5.98 -14.10
N LEU A 43 -8.45 -5.26 -13.10
CA LEU A 43 -8.39 -3.80 -13.01
C LEU A 43 -7.64 -3.40 -11.74
N GLY A 44 -6.49 -2.74 -11.88
CA GLY A 44 -5.65 -2.30 -10.75
C GLY A 44 -5.22 -0.85 -10.88
N MET A 45 -4.63 -0.28 -9.82
CA MET A 45 -4.08 1.06 -9.89
C MET A 45 -2.81 1.08 -10.77
N ASP A 46 -2.73 2.07 -11.67
CA ASP A 46 -1.54 2.31 -12.48
C ASP A 46 -0.30 2.62 -11.63
N LEU A 47 0.86 2.17 -12.10
CA LEU A 47 2.15 2.42 -11.41
C LEU A 47 2.48 3.91 -11.29
N ALA A 48 2.17 4.70 -12.32
CA ALA A 48 2.41 6.14 -12.31
C ALA A 48 1.54 6.85 -11.26
N SER A 49 0.37 6.29 -10.97
CA SER A 49 -0.57 6.79 -9.96
C SER A 49 -0.31 6.24 -8.55
N GLY A 50 0.69 5.38 -8.39
CA GLY A 50 1.08 4.82 -7.09
C GLY A 50 0.70 3.36 -6.87
N GLY A 51 0.28 2.62 -7.90
CA GLY A 51 -0.01 1.20 -7.84
C GLY A 51 1.21 0.33 -7.51
N HIS A 52 1.01 -0.97 -7.36
CA HIS A 52 2.08 -1.92 -7.11
C HIS A 52 2.34 -2.79 -8.35
N LEU A 53 3.58 -3.26 -8.54
CA LEU A 53 3.97 -4.12 -9.67
C LEU A 53 3.06 -5.34 -9.82
N SER A 54 2.62 -5.95 -8.73
CA SER A 54 1.73 -7.12 -8.76
C SER A 54 0.26 -6.80 -9.03
N HIS A 55 -0.09 -5.56 -9.35
CA HIS A 55 -1.44 -5.14 -9.74
C HIS A 55 -1.62 -5.05 -11.26
N GLY A 56 -0.90 -5.87 -12.02
CA GLY A 56 -1.05 -5.96 -13.49
C GLY A 56 0.13 -5.39 -14.27
N SER A 57 1.22 -4.94 -13.64
CA SER A 57 2.37 -4.37 -14.36
C SER A 57 2.96 -5.37 -15.36
N LYS A 58 3.22 -4.92 -16.59
CA LYS A 58 3.71 -5.76 -17.72
C LYS A 58 4.89 -6.69 -17.41
N PRO A 59 5.95 -6.27 -16.65
CA PRO A 59 7.05 -7.18 -16.31
C PRO A 59 6.69 -8.19 -15.22
N ASN A 60 5.61 -7.96 -14.46
CA ASN A 60 5.15 -8.85 -13.40
C ASN A 60 4.30 -10.00 -13.95
N ILE A 61 4.24 -11.12 -13.20
CA ILE A 61 3.41 -12.27 -13.56
C ILE A 61 1.94 -11.87 -13.77
N SER A 62 1.41 -10.93 -13.00
CA SER A 62 0.05 -10.43 -13.13
C SER A 62 -0.22 -9.78 -14.48
N GLY A 63 0.71 -8.98 -15.02
CA GLY A 63 0.59 -8.37 -16.34
C GLY A 63 1.01 -9.28 -17.50
N LYS A 64 1.64 -10.44 -17.22
CA LYS A 64 2.02 -11.42 -18.24
C LYS A 64 0.94 -12.46 -18.49
N ILE A 65 0.15 -12.80 -17.47
CA ILE A 65 -0.84 -13.88 -17.52
C ILE A 65 -2.25 -13.34 -17.73
N TYR A 66 -2.56 -12.17 -17.16
CA TYR A 66 -3.90 -11.57 -17.18
C TYR A 66 -3.98 -10.37 -18.11
N ASN A 67 -5.18 -10.09 -18.61
CA ASN A 67 -5.47 -8.87 -19.36
C ASN A 67 -5.63 -7.71 -18.37
N ALA A 68 -4.54 -6.99 -18.13
CA ALA A 68 -4.49 -5.94 -17.12
C ALA A 68 -4.95 -4.59 -17.68
N HIS A 69 -5.96 -4.00 -17.02
CA HIS A 69 -6.41 -2.64 -17.21
C HIS A 69 -6.12 -1.82 -15.95
N TYR A 70 -6.09 -0.50 -16.08
CA TYR A 70 -5.64 0.37 -15.01
C TYR A 70 -6.58 1.53 -14.78
N TYR A 71 -6.76 1.90 -13.52
CA TYR A 71 -7.30 3.18 -13.11
C TYR A 71 -6.19 4.05 -12.53
N GLY A 72 -6.36 5.37 -12.62
CA GLY A 72 -5.40 6.35 -12.13
C GLY A 72 -5.94 7.19 -10.99
N VAL A 73 -5.32 8.36 -10.85
CA VAL A 73 -5.77 9.47 -10.02
C VAL A 73 -6.00 10.69 -10.91
N ASP A 74 -6.82 11.63 -10.46
CA ASP A 74 -7.05 12.89 -11.14
C ASP A 74 -5.78 13.79 -11.16
N GLU A 75 -5.88 14.95 -11.76
CA GLU A 75 -4.79 15.92 -11.86
C GLU A 75 -4.30 16.45 -10.49
N ASN A 76 -5.13 16.33 -9.44
CA ASN A 76 -4.82 16.71 -8.07
C ASN A 76 -4.31 15.53 -7.22
N GLY A 77 -4.22 14.34 -7.81
CA GLY A 77 -3.75 13.12 -7.16
C GLY A 77 -4.83 12.35 -6.39
N TRP A 78 -6.11 12.63 -6.58
CA TRP A 78 -7.21 11.92 -5.93
C TRP A 78 -7.75 10.77 -6.78
N LEU A 79 -8.23 9.71 -6.11
CA LEU A 79 -8.99 8.65 -6.76
C LEU A 79 -10.34 9.21 -7.23
N ASP A 80 -10.62 9.05 -8.53
CA ASP A 80 -11.92 9.36 -9.13
C ASP A 80 -12.72 8.05 -9.26
N TYR A 81 -13.69 7.85 -8.37
CA TYR A 81 -14.49 6.62 -8.32
C TYR A 81 -15.47 6.52 -9.49
N ASP A 82 -15.90 7.63 -10.09
CA ASP A 82 -16.77 7.63 -11.26
C ASP A 82 -15.96 7.18 -12.49
N GLU A 83 -14.70 7.60 -12.63
CA GLU A 83 -13.82 7.11 -13.67
C GLU A 83 -13.50 5.62 -13.47
N ILE A 84 -13.22 5.18 -12.24
CA ILE A 84 -13.00 3.76 -11.91
C ILE A 84 -14.22 2.93 -12.31
N TYR A 85 -15.44 3.40 -12.01
CA TYR A 85 -16.69 2.75 -12.41
C TYR A 85 -16.81 2.65 -13.94
N ASN A 86 -16.53 3.72 -14.66
CA ASN A 86 -16.58 3.75 -16.12
C ASN A 86 -15.60 2.75 -16.75
N ILE A 87 -14.36 2.71 -16.25
CA ILE A 87 -13.35 1.76 -16.71
C ILE A 87 -13.79 0.32 -16.40
N ALA A 88 -14.29 0.05 -15.20
CA ALA A 88 -14.77 -1.27 -14.81
C ALA A 88 -15.94 -1.73 -15.72
N THR A 89 -16.88 -0.84 -15.98
CA THR A 89 -18.03 -1.13 -16.88
C THR A 89 -17.58 -1.43 -18.31
N GLN A 90 -16.60 -0.72 -18.84
CA GLN A 90 -16.08 -0.92 -20.19
C GLN A 90 -15.24 -2.21 -20.31
N THR A 91 -14.44 -2.53 -19.28
CA THR A 91 -13.47 -3.63 -19.35
C THR A 91 -13.97 -4.93 -18.74
N GLN A 92 -15.08 -4.91 -18.00
CA GLN A 92 -15.72 -6.07 -17.35
C GLN A 92 -14.71 -6.99 -16.65
N PRO A 93 -13.92 -6.47 -15.69
CA PRO A 93 -12.88 -7.25 -15.02
C PRO A 93 -13.50 -8.38 -14.18
N LYS A 94 -12.77 -9.49 -14.08
CA LYS A 94 -13.10 -10.56 -13.12
C LYS A 94 -12.68 -10.22 -11.71
N MET A 95 -11.68 -9.33 -11.57
CA MET A 95 -11.17 -8.87 -10.28
C MET A 95 -10.75 -7.41 -10.34
N ILE A 96 -11.19 -6.64 -9.36
CA ILE A 96 -10.72 -5.27 -9.11
C ILE A 96 -9.76 -5.33 -7.93
N ILE A 97 -8.60 -4.66 -8.07
CA ILE A 97 -7.56 -4.62 -7.05
C ILE A 97 -7.50 -3.20 -6.50
N ALA A 98 -7.92 -3.03 -5.26
CA ALA A 98 -7.78 -1.78 -4.52
C ALA A 98 -6.55 -1.83 -3.61
N GLY A 99 -5.83 -0.72 -3.52
CA GLY A 99 -4.59 -0.61 -2.74
C GLY A 99 -3.48 0.05 -3.52
N ALA A 100 -2.54 0.64 -2.81
CA ALA A 100 -1.48 1.42 -3.41
C ALA A 100 -0.16 1.34 -2.65
N SER A 101 0.95 1.53 -3.36
CA SER A 101 2.28 1.72 -2.79
C SER A 101 2.59 3.19 -2.50
N ALA A 102 1.91 4.11 -3.18
CA ALA A 102 2.18 5.55 -3.10
C ALA A 102 0.89 6.36 -3.29
N TYR A 103 -0.08 6.16 -2.42
CA TYR A 103 -1.30 6.98 -2.34
C TYR A 103 -1.45 7.49 -0.91
N PRO A 104 -1.51 8.83 -0.69
CA PRO A 104 -1.41 9.38 0.67
C PRO A 104 -2.76 9.44 1.40
N ARG A 105 -3.89 9.33 0.70
CA ARG A 105 -5.24 9.53 1.23
C ARG A 105 -5.93 8.22 1.60
N ILE A 106 -7.07 8.35 2.26
CA ILE A 106 -7.96 7.21 2.54
C ILE A 106 -8.52 6.67 1.22
N ILE A 107 -8.49 5.34 1.08
CA ILE A 107 -9.16 4.60 0.02
C ILE A 107 -10.55 4.21 0.53
N ASP A 108 -11.59 4.57 -0.21
CA ASP A 108 -12.97 4.18 0.10
C ASP A 108 -13.24 2.76 -0.43
N PHE A 109 -13.06 1.78 0.45
CA PHE A 109 -13.27 0.37 0.11
C PHE A 109 -14.75 0.03 -0.14
N ALA A 110 -15.68 0.79 0.45
CA ALA A 110 -17.12 0.61 0.20
C ALA A 110 -17.46 0.94 -1.25
N LYS A 111 -16.97 2.08 -1.77
CA LYS A 111 -17.14 2.44 -3.19
C LYS A 111 -16.49 1.43 -4.13
N PHE A 112 -15.32 0.91 -3.82
CA PHE A 112 -14.72 -0.17 -4.61
C PHE A 112 -15.60 -1.42 -4.62
N LYS A 113 -16.23 -1.77 -3.48
CA LYS A 113 -17.15 -2.93 -3.42
C LYS A 113 -18.43 -2.71 -4.23
N GLU A 114 -18.99 -1.49 -4.19
CA GLU A 114 -20.12 -1.12 -5.04
C GLU A 114 -19.78 -1.31 -6.53
N ILE A 115 -18.64 -0.76 -6.97
CA ILE A 115 -18.17 -0.90 -8.36
C ILE A 115 -17.95 -2.38 -8.72
N ALA A 116 -17.32 -3.16 -7.86
CA ALA A 116 -17.08 -4.58 -8.09
C ALA A 116 -18.38 -5.37 -8.24
N ASN A 117 -19.39 -5.08 -7.42
CA ASN A 117 -20.70 -5.72 -7.47
C ASN A 117 -21.41 -5.42 -8.81
N GLU A 118 -21.36 -4.18 -9.31
CA GLU A 118 -22.00 -3.75 -10.56
C GLU A 118 -21.48 -4.52 -11.78
N VAL A 119 -20.22 -4.90 -11.78
CA VAL A 119 -19.59 -5.65 -12.86
C VAL A 119 -19.39 -7.13 -12.55
N ASN A 120 -19.94 -7.61 -11.42
CA ASN A 120 -19.81 -8.99 -10.95
C ASN A 120 -18.34 -9.44 -10.83
N ALA A 121 -17.46 -8.56 -10.33
CA ALA A 121 -16.06 -8.80 -10.08
C ALA A 121 -15.78 -9.13 -8.62
N TYR A 122 -14.71 -9.89 -8.37
CA TYR A 122 -14.12 -9.98 -7.04
C TYR A 122 -13.42 -8.67 -6.67
N LEU A 123 -13.50 -8.29 -5.38
CA LEU A 123 -12.68 -7.21 -4.82
C LEU A 123 -11.51 -7.78 -4.02
N LEU A 124 -10.30 -7.62 -4.52
CA LEU A 124 -9.07 -7.84 -3.79
C LEU A 124 -8.56 -6.52 -3.23
N VAL A 125 -8.35 -6.44 -1.92
CA VAL A 125 -7.67 -5.29 -1.30
C VAL A 125 -6.25 -5.66 -0.88
N ASP A 126 -5.25 -5.05 -1.52
CA ASP A 126 -3.86 -5.10 -1.07
C ASP A 126 -3.60 -3.97 -0.08
N MET A 127 -3.69 -4.28 1.22
CA MET A 127 -3.49 -3.31 2.29
C MET A 127 -2.03 -3.19 2.76
N ALA A 128 -1.05 -3.71 2.00
CA ALA A 128 0.33 -3.87 2.43
C ALA A 128 0.95 -2.60 3.04
N HIS A 129 0.70 -1.43 2.48
CA HIS A 129 1.21 -0.17 3.01
C HIS A 129 0.49 0.29 4.27
N TYR A 130 -0.80 0.00 4.37
CA TYR A 130 -1.68 0.52 5.42
C TYR A 130 -1.94 -0.48 6.56
N SER A 131 -1.48 -1.74 6.42
CA SER A 131 -1.85 -2.84 7.32
C SER A 131 -1.59 -2.54 8.80
N GLY A 132 -0.44 -1.94 9.14
CA GLY A 132 -0.19 -1.52 10.52
C GLY A 132 -1.13 -0.42 11.00
N LEU A 133 -1.45 0.55 10.13
CA LEU A 133 -2.40 1.62 10.48
C LEU A 133 -3.81 1.07 10.67
N ILE A 134 -4.21 0.08 9.88
CA ILE A 134 -5.49 -0.63 10.02
C ILE A 134 -5.52 -1.40 11.34
N ALA A 135 -4.46 -2.17 11.64
CA ALA A 135 -4.33 -2.93 12.87
C ALA A 135 -4.43 -2.04 14.12
N GLY A 136 -3.84 -0.84 14.07
CA GLY A 136 -3.92 0.14 15.16
C GLY A 136 -5.14 1.05 15.15
N GLY A 137 -6.07 0.89 14.17
CA GLY A 137 -7.29 1.69 14.07
C GLY A 137 -7.08 3.11 13.54
N ALA A 138 -5.95 3.39 12.87
CA ALA A 138 -5.62 4.70 12.31
C ALA A 138 -5.93 4.80 10.80
N TYR A 139 -6.48 3.74 10.18
CA TYR A 139 -6.90 3.69 8.78
C TYR A 139 -8.09 2.72 8.64
N PRO A 140 -9.01 2.93 7.67
CA PRO A 140 -10.20 2.08 7.50
C PRO A 140 -9.86 0.61 7.23
N ASN A 141 -10.63 -0.30 7.85
CA ASN A 141 -10.50 -1.74 7.64
C ASN A 141 -11.24 -2.18 6.35
N PRO A 142 -10.57 -2.85 5.38
CA PRO A 142 -11.19 -3.30 4.14
C PRO A 142 -12.04 -4.57 4.28
N LEU A 143 -11.87 -5.36 5.35
CA LEU A 143 -12.49 -6.69 5.50
C LEU A 143 -14.02 -6.72 5.39
N PRO A 144 -14.77 -5.70 5.82
CA PRO A 144 -16.22 -5.69 5.62
C PRO A 144 -16.66 -5.63 4.15
N TYR A 145 -15.78 -5.23 3.25
CA TYR A 145 -16.08 -4.95 1.85
C TYR A 145 -15.38 -5.92 0.88
N ALA A 146 -14.17 -6.35 1.21
CA ALA A 146 -13.32 -7.13 0.31
C ALA A 146 -13.69 -8.62 0.31
N ASP A 147 -13.60 -9.25 -0.86
CA ASP A 147 -13.66 -10.71 -0.97
C ASP A 147 -12.35 -11.34 -0.44
N PHE A 148 -11.23 -10.67 -0.73
CA PHE A 148 -9.89 -11.05 -0.28
C PHE A 148 -9.12 -9.82 0.17
N VAL A 149 -8.34 -9.98 1.24
CA VAL A 149 -7.39 -8.96 1.69
C VAL A 149 -5.99 -9.57 1.74
N THR A 150 -5.04 -8.94 1.08
CA THR A 150 -3.63 -9.33 1.13
C THR A 150 -2.79 -8.26 1.79
N SER A 151 -1.66 -8.66 2.35
CA SER A 151 -0.70 -7.72 2.92
C SER A 151 0.72 -8.25 2.93
N THR A 152 1.66 -7.33 3.13
CA THR A 152 2.99 -7.62 3.67
C THR A 152 2.97 -7.49 5.19
N THR A 153 3.95 -8.11 5.87
CA THR A 153 4.11 -8.01 7.32
C THR A 153 5.22 -7.04 7.76
N HIS A 154 6.07 -6.57 6.85
CA HIS A 154 7.31 -5.85 7.12
C HIS A 154 7.27 -4.34 6.81
N LYS A 155 6.09 -3.73 6.69
CA LYS A 155 5.92 -2.28 6.48
C LYS A 155 5.40 -1.63 7.76
N THR A 156 4.29 -0.91 7.72
CA THR A 156 3.72 -0.27 8.92
C THR A 156 3.35 -1.26 10.03
N LEU A 157 3.15 -2.55 9.71
CA LEU A 157 2.89 -3.61 10.67
C LEU A 157 4.13 -4.03 11.50
N ARG A 158 5.34 -3.62 11.10
CA ARG A 158 6.63 -3.83 11.79
C ARG A 158 7.04 -5.29 12.03
N GLY A 159 6.54 -6.21 11.22
CA GLY A 159 6.88 -7.63 11.31
C GLY A 159 8.06 -8.05 10.43
N PRO A 160 8.36 -9.34 10.36
CA PRO A 160 9.37 -9.90 9.47
C PRO A 160 8.92 -9.77 8.01
N ARG A 161 9.86 -9.90 7.06
CA ARG A 161 9.50 -9.97 5.64
C ARG A 161 8.66 -11.20 5.38
N GLY A 162 7.43 -10.97 4.90
CA GLY A 162 6.45 -11.99 4.60
C GLY A 162 5.16 -11.39 4.05
N GLY A 163 4.19 -12.25 3.75
CA GLY A 163 2.84 -11.89 3.34
C GLY A 163 1.78 -12.61 4.16
N ILE A 164 0.56 -12.13 4.06
CA ILE A 164 -0.65 -12.72 4.65
C ILE A 164 -1.82 -12.60 3.68
N ILE A 165 -2.81 -13.49 3.83
CA ILE A 165 -4.09 -13.43 3.15
C ILE A 165 -5.18 -13.58 4.19
N LEU A 166 -6.23 -12.73 4.12
CA LEU A 166 -7.38 -12.71 5.01
C LEU A 166 -8.67 -12.78 4.19
N TRP A 167 -9.69 -13.47 4.69
CA TRP A 167 -11.00 -13.55 4.04
C TRP A 167 -12.08 -13.96 5.04
N ASN A 168 -13.37 -13.81 4.63
CA ASN A 168 -14.52 -14.17 5.49
C ASN A 168 -15.36 -15.31 4.92
N ASN A 169 -15.34 -15.56 3.60
CA ASN A 169 -16.16 -16.61 3.00
C ASN A 169 -15.50 -17.99 3.14
N PRO A 170 -16.13 -18.96 3.86
CA PRO A 170 -15.58 -20.31 4.06
C PRO A 170 -15.32 -21.07 2.75
N ASP A 171 -16.10 -20.83 1.69
CA ASP A 171 -15.98 -21.51 0.41
C ASP A 171 -14.67 -21.22 -0.31
N TYR A 172 -14.00 -20.13 0.04
CA TYR A 172 -12.71 -19.72 -0.53
C TYR A 172 -11.52 -20.45 0.09
N THR A 173 -11.69 -21.00 1.30
CA THR A 173 -10.60 -21.54 2.14
C THR A 173 -9.77 -22.61 1.42
N LYS A 174 -10.44 -23.60 0.81
CA LYS A 174 -9.74 -24.69 0.11
C LYS A 174 -8.95 -24.17 -1.08
N LYS A 175 -9.53 -23.25 -1.86
CA LYS A 175 -8.88 -22.67 -3.06
C LYS A 175 -7.66 -21.85 -2.68
N ILE A 176 -7.77 -20.96 -1.67
CA ILE A 176 -6.69 -20.09 -1.22
C ILE A 176 -5.53 -20.95 -0.66
N ASN A 177 -5.82 -21.88 0.24
CA ASN A 177 -4.78 -22.70 0.83
C ASN A 177 -4.08 -23.58 -0.22
N SER A 178 -4.82 -24.16 -1.18
CA SER A 178 -4.24 -24.93 -2.27
C SER A 178 -3.41 -24.08 -3.24
N ALA A 179 -3.80 -22.82 -3.48
CA ALA A 179 -3.04 -21.89 -4.30
C ALA A 179 -1.71 -21.47 -3.63
N ILE A 180 -1.68 -21.41 -2.31
CA ILE A 180 -0.42 -21.20 -1.59
C ILE A 180 0.41 -22.48 -1.64
N PHE A 181 -0.09 -23.60 -1.11
CA PHE A 181 0.60 -24.87 -1.11
C PHE A 181 -0.32 -25.98 -1.65
N PRO A 182 0.08 -26.69 -2.71
CA PRO A 182 1.37 -26.61 -3.43
C PRO A 182 1.38 -25.63 -4.63
N GLY A 183 0.38 -24.75 -4.79
CA GLY A 183 0.17 -23.98 -6.00
C GLY A 183 1.30 -23.00 -6.34
N THR A 184 1.73 -22.18 -5.40
CA THR A 184 2.76 -21.13 -5.63
C THR A 184 4.01 -21.31 -4.77
N GLN A 185 3.94 -22.13 -3.72
CA GLN A 185 5.03 -22.34 -2.76
C GLN A 185 5.16 -23.82 -2.39
N GLY A 186 6.36 -24.20 -1.87
CA GLY A 186 6.60 -25.42 -1.13
C GLY A 186 6.28 -25.28 0.35
N GLY A 187 7.01 -25.99 1.21
CA GLY A 187 6.83 -25.94 2.68
C GLY A 187 6.97 -24.52 3.23
N PRO A 188 6.24 -24.21 4.31
CA PRO A 188 6.27 -22.88 4.91
C PRO A 188 7.58 -22.59 5.63
N LEU A 189 7.97 -21.30 5.71
CA LEU A 189 9.12 -20.83 6.46
C LEU A 189 8.71 -20.64 7.94
N MET A 190 8.84 -21.69 8.76
CA MET A 190 8.32 -21.71 10.14
C MET A 190 9.00 -20.67 11.04
N ASN A 191 10.29 -20.37 10.84
CA ASN A 191 10.99 -19.28 11.53
C ASN A 191 10.37 -17.92 11.25
N ILE A 192 9.96 -17.66 10.02
CA ILE A 192 9.27 -16.42 9.64
C ILE A 192 7.85 -16.40 10.21
N ILE A 193 7.14 -17.53 10.21
CA ILE A 193 5.79 -17.61 10.80
C ILE A 193 5.84 -17.39 12.32
N ALA A 194 6.86 -17.91 13.00
CA ALA A 194 7.07 -17.63 14.43
C ALA A 194 7.31 -16.13 14.68
N ALA A 195 8.15 -15.48 13.86
CA ALA A 195 8.36 -14.04 13.94
C ALA A 195 7.11 -13.23 13.59
N LYS A 196 6.28 -13.68 12.64
CA LYS A 196 4.96 -13.09 12.36
C LYS A 196 4.05 -13.17 13.60
N ALA A 197 3.98 -14.33 14.25
CA ALA A 197 3.15 -14.50 15.46
C ALA A 197 3.55 -13.49 16.55
N GLN A 198 4.85 -13.30 16.78
CA GLN A 198 5.35 -12.29 17.72
C GLN A 198 4.95 -10.87 17.30
N ALA A 199 5.14 -10.52 16.03
CA ALA A 199 4.78 -9.20 15.52
C ALA A 199 3.27 -8.91 15.62
N PHE A 200 2.43 -9.92 15.47
CA PHE A 200 0.98 -9.80 15.59
C PHE A 200 0.55 -9.64 17.05
N LEU A 201 1.20 -10.33 17.99
CA LEU A 201 1.01 -10.08 19.43
C LEU A 201 1.34 -8.63 19.79
N GLU A 202 2.45 -8.10 19.29
CA GLU A 202 2.82 -6.68 19.48
C GLU A 202 1.80 -5.73 18.84
N ALA A 203 1.31 -6.05 17.63
CA ALA A 203 0.33 -5.24 16.91
C ALA A 203 -1.05 -5.16 17.62
N ASN A 204 -1.34 -6.09 18.51
CA ASN A 204 -2.58 -6.14 19.30
C ASN A 204 -2.49 -5.39 20.64
N THR A 205 -1.47 -4.56 20.85
CA THR A 205 -1.25 -3.80 22.09
C THR A 205 -1.73 -2.35 22.01
N LEU A 206 -1.92 -1.70 23.14
CA LEU A 206 -2.23 -0.28 23.22
C LEU A 206 -1.06 0.58 22.68
N GLU A 207 0.17 0.18 22.97
CA GLU A 207 1.38 0.85 22.48
C GLU A 207 1.43 0.87 20.96
N PHE A 208 1.01 -0.20 20.31
CA PHE A 208 0.93 -0.24 18.85
C PHE A 208 -0.15 0.70 18.30
N LYS A 209 -1.31 0.79 18.97
CA LYS A 209 -2.36 1.75 18.62
C LYS A 209 -1.88 3.20 18.75
N GLU A 210 -1.12 3.51 19.80
CA GLU A 210 -0.49 4.82 19.99
C GLU A 210 0.56 5.11 18.91
N TYR A 211 1.40 4.12 18.60
CA TYR A 211 2.36 4.22 17.50
C TYR A 211 1.69 4.58 16.18
N THR A 212 0.63 3.88 15.78
CA THR A 212 -0.03 4.12 14.50
C THR A 212 -0.68 5.50 14.41
N LYS A 213 -1.30 5.98 15.49
CA LYS A 213 -1.79 7.35 15.61
C LYS A 213 -0.66 8.37 15.45
N GLN A 214 0.46 8.13 16.13
CA GLN A 214 1.63 9.01 16.06
C GLN A 214 2.23 9.06 14.66
N VAL A 215 2.25 7.94 13.94
CA VAL A 215 2.70 7.86 12.54
C VAL A 215 1.92 8.84 11.66
N VAL A 216 0.59 8.84 11.78
CA VAL A 216 -0.27 9.74 11.01
C VAL A 216 -0.11 11.20 11.44
N LEU A 217 -0.01 11.48 12.75
CA LEU A 217 0.23 12.82 13.27
C LEU A 217 1.55 13.40 12.77
N ASN A 218 2.60 12.60 12.77
CA ASN A 218 3.92 12.96 12.26
C ASN A 218 3.87 13.28 10.76
N ALA A 219 3.18 12.46 9.97
CA ALA A 219 3.01 12.68 8.54
C ALA A 219 2.25 14.00 8.26
N LYS A 220 1.17 14.25 8.98
CA LYS A 220 0.40 15.51 8.87
C LYS A 220 1.24 16.72 9.25
N ALA A 221 2.03 16.62 10.33
CA ALA A 221 2.90 17.72 10.79
C ALA A 221 4.01 18.02 9.77
N MET A 222 4.62 16.99 9.20
CA MET A 222 5.64 17.11 8.16
C MET A 222 5.06 17.73 6.88
N CYS A 223 3.89 17.24 6.44
CA CYS A 223 3.18 17.75 5.27
C CYS A 223 2.83 19.23 5.42
N LYS A 224 2.30 19.62 6.60
CA LYS A 224 2.00 21.03 6.90
C LYS A 224 3.25 21.91 6.80
N MET A 225 4.42 21.43 7.24
CA MET A 225 5.67 22.19 7.13
C MET A 225 6.09 22.38 5.67
N PHE A 226 5.99 21.35 4.84
CA PHE A 226 6.25 21.47 3.40
C PHE A 226 5.34 22.54 2.74
N LEU A 227 4.05 22.49 3.01
CA LEU A 227 3.09 23.48 2.49
C LEU A 227 3.41 24.92 2.94
N LEU A 228 3.86 25.09 4.20
CA LEU A 228 4.31 26.40 4.72
C LEU A 228 5.59 26.91 4.03
N GLN A 229 6.41 26.03 3.48
CA GLN A 229 7.58 26.35 2.68
C GLN A 229 7.26 26.52 1.18
N GLY A 230 5.98 26.50 0.80
CA GLY A 230 5.56 26.63 -0.61
C GLY A 230 5.79 25.37 -1.46
N VAL A 231 6.13 24.23 -0.82
CA VAL A 231 6.39 22.96 -1.53
C VAL A 231 5.07 22.33 -1.97
N LYS A 232 4.98 21.93 -3.22
CA LYS A 232 3.83 21.19 -3.75
C LYS A 232 3.79 19.78 -3.16
N ILE A 233 2.63 19.42 -2.57
CA ILE A 233 2.34 18.11 -2.04
C ILE A 233 1.14 17.54 -2.78
N GLN A 234 1.25 16.33 -3.30
CA GLN A 234 0.14 15.63 -3.93
C GLN A 234 -1.05 15.56 -2.97
N THR A 235 -2.26 15.81 -3.48
CA THR A 235 -3.51 15.92 -2.72
C THR A 235 -3.51 16.99 -1.61
N SER A 236 -2.52 17.90 -1.60
CA SER A 236 -2.34 18.94 -0.57
C SER A 236 -2.37 18.41 0.88
N GLY A 237 -1.95 17.15 1.10
CA GLY A 237 -1.94 16.57 2.43
C GLY A 237 -1.82 15.05 2.46
N THR A 238 -2.01 14.48 3.64
CA THR A 238 -1.98 13.02 3.86
C THR A 238 -2.93 12.60 4.99
N ASP A 239 -3.50 11.40 4.85
CA ASP A 239 -4.29 10.71 5.87
C ASP A 239 -3.60 9.42 6.35
N SER A 240 -2.39 9.15 5.83
CA SER A 240 -1.62 7.94 6.12
C SER A 240 -0.21 8.26 6.62
N HIS A 241 0.71 7.32 6.47
CA HIS A 241 2.13 7.47 6.75
C HIS A 241 2.94 8.01 5.56
N ILE A 242 2.30 8.21 4.41
CA ILE A 242 2.94 8.55 3.13
C ILE A 242 2.77 10.04 2.85
N ILE A 243 3.84 10.69 2.42
CA ILE A 243 3.83 12.05 1.86
C ILE A 243 4.44 11.97 0.46
N LEU A 244 3.77 12.54 -0.52
CA LEU A 244 4.23 12.63 -1.90
C LEU A 244 4.55 14.08 -2.22
N VAL A 245 5.85 14.38 -2.34
CA VAL A 245 6.35 15.71 -2.71
C VAL A 245 6.44 15.80 -4.22
N ASP A 246 5.85 16.84 -4.80
CA ASP A 246 5.93 17.15 -6.21
C ASP A 246 7.14 18.07 -6.48
N LEU A 247 8.03 17.61 -7.34
CA LEU A 247 9.26 18.27 -7.74
C LEU A 247 9.19 18.76 -9.20
N SER A 248 8.01 18.84 -9.81
CA SER A 248 7.85 19.26 -11.22
C SER A 248 8.50 20.60 -11.51
N ASP A 249 8.41 21.55 -10.58
CA ASP A 249 8.99 22.89 -10.68
C ASP A 249 10.42 22.97 -10.11
N SER A 250 10.94 21.85 -9.59
CA SER A 250 12.31 21.79 -9.04
C SER A 250 13.34 21.59 -10.16
N LYS A 251 14.56 22.10 -9.94
CA LYS A 251 15.72 21.76 -10.77
C LYS A 251 16.14 20.30 -10.65
N TYR A 252 15.77 19.63 -9.56
CA TYR A 252 16.09 18.21 -9.32
C TYR A 252 14.98 17.29 -9.83
N SER A 253 15.37 16.19 -10.46
CA SER A 253 14.48 15.04 -10.64
C SER A 253 14.24 14.34 -9.30
N GLY A 254 13.24 13.46 -9.23
CA GLY A 254 13.00 12.64 -8.04
C GLY A 254 14.21 11.76 -7.69
N ARG A 255 14.92 11.24 -8.72
CA ARG A 255 16.14 10.45 -8.54
C ARG A 255 17.28 11.28 -7.97
N GLU A 256 17.56 12.46 -8.54
CA GLU A 256 18.60 13.34 -8.04
C GLU A 256 18.30 13.82 -6.61
N ALA A 257 17.06 14.19 -6.33
CA ALA A 257 16.62 14.57 -4.99
C ALA A 257 16.80 13.43 -3.98
N ALA A 258 16.41 12.20 -4.33
CA ALA A 258 16.57 11.05 -3.45
C ALA A 258 18.06 10.77 -3.15
N ASN A 259 18.93 10.82 -4.15
CA ASN A 259 20.37 10.63 -3.96
C ASN A 259 20.99 11.73 -3.07
N LEU A 260 20.66 13.00 -3.35
CA LEU A 260 21.17 14.13 -2.56
C LEU A 260 20.71 14.06 -1.10
N LEU A 261 19.48 13.65 -0.86
CA LEU A 261 18.97 13.46 0.49
C LEU A 261 19.63 12.29 1.21
N GLU A 262 19.90 11.18 0.52
CA GLU A 262 20.60 10.02 1.08
C GLU A 262 22.03 10.38 1.49
N GLU A 263 22.78 11.16 0.69
CA GLU A 263 24.10 11.71 1.03
C GLU A 263 24.06 12.57 2.29
N ASN A 264 22.90 13.16 2.62
CA ASN A 264 22.67 13.96 3.82
C ASN A 264 21.98 13.18 4.97
N GLY A 265 21.93 11.83 4.86
CA GLY A 265 21.40 10.93 5.89
C GLY A 265 19.87 10.88 5.94
N ILE A 266 19.16 11.25 4.87
CA ILE A 266 17.71 11.20 4.75
C ILE A 266 17.32 10.26 3.62
N THR A 267 16.84 9.07 3.96
CA THR A 267 16.43 8.07 2.97
C THR A 267 14.98 8.31 2.54
N VAL A 268 14.77 8.50 1.23
CA VAL A 268 13.46 8.62 0.58
C VAL A 268 13.43 7.78 -0.69
N ASN A 269 12.25 7.63 -1.29
CA ASN A 269 12.13 6.98 -2.60
C ASN A 269 11.80 8.02 -3.66
N LYS A 270 12.44 7.94 -4.84
CA LYS A 270 11.92 8.60 -6.03
C LYS A 270 10.53 8.06 -6.34
N ASN A 271 9.64 8.91 -6.81
CA ASN A 271 8.24 8.55 -7.10
C ASN A 271 7.71 9.35 -8.27
N GLY A 272 6.94 8.70 -9.15
CA GLY A 272 6.19 9.41 -10.18
C GLY A 272 5.13 10.34 -9.58
N ILE A 273 4.73 11.33 -10.35
CA ILE A 273 3.56 12.18 -10.07
C ILE A 273 2.53 11.97 -11.18
N PRO A 274 1.25 12.33 -10.99
CA PRO A 274 0.26 12.30 -12.06
C PRO A 274 0.75 13.11 -13.26
N ASN A 275 0.62 12.53 -14.48
CA ASN A 275 1.09 13.14 -15.72
C ASN A 275 2.58 13.54 -15.70
N ASP A 276 3.41 12.73 -15.08
CA ASP A 276 4.84 13.02 -14.87
C ASP A 276 5.54 13.39 -16.18
N PRO A 277 6.14 14.60 -16.31
CA PRO A 277 6.83 15.01 -17.51
C PRO A 277 8.20 14.31 -17.70
N ARG A 278 8.74 13.67 -16.64
CA ARG A 278 10.01 12.96 -16.66
C ARG A 278 9.80 11.45 -16.83
N SER A 279 10.83 10.77 -17.30
CA SER A 279 10.80 9.31 -17.46
C SER A 279 10.60 8.60 -16.11
N PHE A 280 10.10 7.37 -16.14
CA PHE A 280 9.98 6.51 -14.96
C PHE A 280 11.30 6.27 -14.23
N VAL A 281 12.44 6.42 -14.91
CA VAL A 281 13.78 6.30 -14.31
C VAL A 281 14.14 7.52 -13.48
N GLU A 282 13.73 8.72 -13.91
CA GLU A 282 14.08 9.98 -13.25
C GLU A 282 12.98 10.42 -12.25
N THR A 283 11.72 10.37 -12.66
CA THR A 283 10.53 10.83 -11.94
C THR A 283 10.54 12.31 -11.54
N SER A 284 9.40 12.85 -11.21
CA SER A 284 9.26 14.25 -10.77
C SER A 284 8.78 14.38 -9.33
N GLY A 285 8.93 13.34 -8.52
CA GLY A 285 8.55 13.39 -7.11
C GLY A 285 9.41 12.51 -6.22
N ILE A 286 9.20 12.66 -4.92
CA ILE A 286 9.73 11.78 -3.89
C ILE A 286 8.62 11.33 -2.95
N ARG A 287 8.71 10.08 -2.48
CA ARG A 287 7.84 9.51 -1.45
C ARG A 287 8.59 9.43 -0.13
N ILE A 288 8.00 10.01 0.91
CA ILE A 288 8.50 10.00 2.27
C ILE A 288 7.54 9.20 3.14
N GLY A 289 8.07 8.36 4.03
CA GLY A 289 7.31 7.59 5.00
C GLY A 289 7.72 7.92 6.43
N THR A 290 6.77 8.00 7.36
CA THR A 290 7.03 8.42 8.75
C THR A 290 7.13 7.26 9.74
N ALA A 291 6.80 6.03 9.34
CA ALA A 291 6.67 4.89 10.24
C ALA A 291 7.98 4.51 10.95
N ALA A 292 9.12 4.46 10.23
CA ALA A 292 10.40 4.05 10.79
C ALA A 292 10.90 5.00 11.86
N GLU A 293 10.90 6.29 11.59
CA GLU A 293 11.38 7.30 12.54
C GLU A 293 10.40 7.49 13.72
N THR A 294 9.10 7.26 13.52
CA THR A 294 8.14 7.19 14.63
C THR A 294 8.46 6.02 15.57
N THR A 295 8.86 4.85 15.03
CA THR A 295 9.33 3.72 15.84
C THR A 295 10.57 4.06 16.67
N ARG A 296 11.45 4.96 16.16
CA ARG A 296 12.62 5.48 16.89
C ARG A 296 12.27 6.55 17.93
N GLY A 297 11.01 6.92 18.05
CA GLY A 297 10.52 7.87 19.06
C GLY A 297 10.35 9.31 18.60
N LEU A 298 10.58 9.61 17.30
CA LEU A 298 10.41 10.95 16.77
C LEU A 298 8.93 11.38 16.79
N LYS A 299 8.71 12.67 17.06
CA LYS A 299 7.40 13.29 17.19
C LYS A 299 7.23 14.43 16.16
N GLU A 300 6.07 15.08 16.17
CA GLU A 300 5.69 16.11 15.17
C GLU A 300 6.72 17.23 15.03
N LYS A 301 7.37 17.64 16.13
CA LYS A 301 8.42 18.68 16.08
C LYS A 301 9.63 18.22 15.27
N ASP A 302 10.03 16.97 15.45
CA ASP A 302 11.19 16.41 14.77
C ASP A 302 10.90 16.28 13.26
N PHE A 303 9.72 15.82 12.90
CA PHE A 303 9.28 15.72 11.51
C PHE A 303 9.15 17.07 10.81
N LYS A 304 8.72 18.13 11.53
CA LYS A 304 8.76 19.50 10.99
C LYS A 304 10.20 19.95 10.71
N ASN A 305 11.13 19.66 11.62
CA ASN A 305 12.55 19.98 11.43
C ASN A 305 13.16 19.21 10.25
N ILE A 306 12.80 17.91 10.09
CA ILE A 306 13.23 17.10 8.94
C ILE A 306 12.68 17.69 7.62
N ALA A 307 11.39 18.09 7.59
CA ALA A 307 10.83 18.74 6.41
C ALA A 307 11.57 20.02 6.05
N PHE A 308 11.86 20.89 7.03
CA PHE A 308 12.65 22.11 6.82
C PHE A 308 14.05 21.78 6.29
N LYS A 309 14.74 20.77 6.87
CA LYS A 309 16.04 20.31 6.40
C LYS A 309 16.00 19.83 4.94
N ILE A 310 14.96 19.06 4.56
CA ILE A 310 14.75 18.62 3.17
C ILE A 310 14.58 19.82 2.24
N CYS A 311 13.74 20.80 2.60
CA CYS A 311 13.57 22.02 1.83
C CYS A 311 14.89 22.77 1.64
N SER A 312 15.68 22.89 2.70
CA SER A 312 17.00 23.56 2.63
C SER A 312 17.98 22.83 1.71
N ILE A 313 18.08 21.49 1.81
CA ILE A 313 18.97 20.67 0.95
C ILE A 313 18.57 20.78 -0.52
N LEU A 314 17.29 20.73 -0.81
CA LEU A 314 16.74 20.78 -2.17
C LEU A 314 16.56 22.21 -2.71
N ASN A 315 16.93 23.25 -1.93
CA ASN A 315 16.71 24.66 -2.25
C ASN A 315 15.25 24.95 -2.64
N MET A 316 14.30 24.46 -1.84
CA MET A 316 12.85 24.58 -2.03
C MET A 316 12.23 25.54 -0.98
N THR A 317 12.98 26.45 -0.42
CA THR A 317 12.46 27.50 0.48
C THR A 317 11.88 28.63 -0.34
N ALA A 318 10.69 29.12 0.07
CA ALA A 318 10.05 30.33 -0.51
C ALA A 318 10.92 31.59 -0.31
#